data_7d885b8f50fe020d4c4b7d99e80a1084
#
_entry.id   7d885b8f50fe020d4c4b7d99e80a1084
#
_cell.length_a   1.000
_cell.length_b   1.000
_cell.length_c   1.000
_cell.angle_alpha   90.00
_cell.angle_beta   90.00
_cell.angle_gamma   90.00
#
_symmetry.space_group_name_H-M   'P 1'
#
loop_
_entity.id
_entity.type
_entity.pdbx_description
1 polymer ?
#
loop_
_entity_poly.entity_id
_entity_poly.type
_entity_poly.pdbx_seq_one_letter_code
_entity_poly.pdbx_strand_id
1 'polypeptide(L)'
;MKRKFFFASLLLAGASLVASAQGYKDGIEYYKVDKLDNAKELLERNLNAPSTDKAEALYYLGQIALHQGNVAAAQANFDKGMAADANNPYNYVGKAAIALKNGDAKGAEEQLKLARKFKKNDPKLEMEIARAYYDANPTTYAKQIEKCIKNARKWNADDPDSYIFEADTKADLRDWGNAAGIYELAFDKDPNNIEAYVKYANTYFNVNPEMAIERLEELQGKVPNSALVQRELAEKYYEDNLGAKAAEQYGKYIKNPNHFAQDEVRYVQLLFFGEKYQESYDLASSLVKKLNPADEKVFYMKRMQLYNLVQLEKWPEAAEAGKTFFANALPKGSTYEVRDYTDYGQALQNSGQPEEAIKYYEKALEVNPKNDELIRFLGDSYADADNFVKAAEYYQRLVDGDMFKSNDLFNLSNYYLGVAGDENLDAATKADALSKSQKYIDEVDKLVPGNVQIVNQKAKIAKFREGDNNNGAALNAYKELLTILEAKENKADYARYYKYAYNYMATYYFNKGDKAAAKEYYKKWLEYDPENTQLRKYVEGL
;
A
#
# COMPACT_ATOMS: atom_id res chain seq x y z
N MET A 1 0.79 -45.23 30.45
CA MET A 1 0.26 -43.94 29.99
C MET A 1 0.70 -42.70 30.82
N LYS A 2 1.41 -42.81 31.94
CA LYS A 2 1.79 -41.65 32.79
C LYS A 2 3.16 -41.02 32.47
N ARG A 3 4.04 -41.65 31.68
CA ARG A 3 5.39 -41.13 31.35
C ARG A 3 5.43 -40.17 30.13
N LYS A 4 4.44 -40.20 29.26
CA LYS A 4 4.43 -39.31 28.06
C LYS A 4 3.94 -37.87 28.37
N PHE A 5 3.14 -37.68 29.41
CA PHE A 5 2.66 -36.33 29.80
C PHE A 5 3.70 -35.49 30.54
N PHE A 6 4.69 -36.13 31.21
CA PHE A 6 5.73 -35.41 31.93
C PHE A 6 6.80 -34.80 31.01
N PHE A 7 7.06 -35.43 29.85
CA PHE A 7 8.00 -34.88 28.85
C PHE A 7 7.41 -33.73 28.05
N ALA A 8 6.12 -33.71 27.80
CA ALA A 8 5.45 -32.61 27.07
C ALA A 8 5.35 -31.34 27.94
N SER A 9 5.12 -31.46 29.23
CA SER A 9 5.08 -30.30 30.15
C SER A 9 6.48 -29.71 30.41
N LEU A 10 7.54 -30.50 30.41
CA LEU A 10 8.91 -29.97 30.52
C LEU A 10 9.38 -29.27 29.25
N LEU A 11 8.98 -29.74 28.06
CA LEU A 11 9.29 -29.08 26.78
C LEU A 11 8.52 -27.76 26.62
N LEU A 12 7.26 -27.69 27.05
CA LEU A 12 6.48 -26.46 27.05
C LEU A 12 7.00 -25.43 28.08
N ALA A 13 7.41 -25.88 29.27
CA ALA A 13 8.02 -25.02 30.27
C ALA A 13 9.41 -24.53 29.85
N GLY A 14 10.21 -25.37 29.18
CA GLY A 14 11.52 -24.99 28.63
C GLY A 14 11.38 -23.98 27.48
N ALA A 15 10.42 -24.17 26.57
CA ALA A 15 10.17 -23.26 25.47
C ALA A 15 9.68 -21.89 25.97
N SER A 16 8.81 -21.84 27.01
CA SER A 16 8.34 -20.58 27.60
C SER A 16 9.42 -19.84 28.37
N LEU A 17 10.37 -20.55 29.04
CA LEU A 17 11.49 -19.94 29.72
C LEU A 17 12.52 -19.34 28.77
N VAL A 18 12.80 -20.02 27.67
CA VAL A 18 13.70 -19.49 26.61
C VAL A 18 13.06 -18.28 25.91
N ALA A 19 11.76 -18.34 25.60
CA ALA A 19 11.04 -17.24 24.99
C ALA A 19 11.00 -15.98 25.90
N SER A 20 10.86 -16.16 27.22
CA SER A 20 10.84 -15.01 28.15
C SER A 20 12.24 -14.41 28.40
N ALA A 21 13.31 -15.22 28.32
CA ALA A 21 14.69 -14.72 28.37
C ALA A 21 15.04 -13.90 27.14
N GLN A 22 14.54 -14.31 25.98
CA GLN A 22 14.70 -13.60 24.73
C GLN A 22 13.92 -12.28 24.75
N GLY A 23 12.72 -12.27 25.32
CA GLY A 23 11.82 -11.11 25.27
C GLY A 23 12.38 -9.83 25.89
N TYR A 24 13.04 -9.87 27.06
CA TYR A 24 13.62 -8.66 27.62
C TYR A 24 14.88 -8.21 26.88
N LYS A 25 15.67 -9.15 26.36
CA LYS A 25 16.82 -8.84 25.52
C LYS A 25 16.40 -8.23 24.19
N ASP A 26 15.35 -8.74 23.57
CA ASP A 26 14.77 -8.11 22.38
C ASP A 26 14.33 -6.67 22.71
N GLY A 27 13.77 -6.41 23.91
CA GLY A 27 13.48 -5.05 24.36
C GLY A 27 14.71 -4.14 24.41
N ILE A 28 15.86 -4.67 24.84
CA ILE A 28 17.15 -3.94 24.81
C ILE A 28 17.60 -3.69 23.37
N GLU A 29 17.47 -4.68 22.46
CA GLU A 29 17.80 -4.48 21.04
C GLU A 29 16.92 -3.39 20.39
N TYR A 30 15.62 -3.37 20.67
CA TYR A 30 14.75 -2.28 20.23
C TYR A 30 15.18 -0.91 20.78
N TYR A 31 15.59 -0.84 22.06
CA TYR A 31 16.12 0.40 22.63
C TYR A 31 17.37 0.89 21.90
N LYS A 32 18.31 0.00 21.63
CA LYS A 32 19.59 0.31 20.99
C LYS A 32 19.44 0.85 19.55
N VAL A 33 18.32 0.59 18.89
CA VAL A 33 17.99 1.10 17.56
C VAL A 33 16.89 2.17 17.59
N ASP A 34 16.76 2.85 18.72
CA ASP A 34 15.87 4.01 18.93
C ASP A 34 14.36 3.73 18.78
N LYS A 35 13.93 2.46 18.88
CA LYS A 35 12.52 2.05 18.88
C LYS A 35 11.97 2.06 20.32
N LEU A 36 11.93 3.25 20.95
CA LEU A 36 11.73 3.40 22.40
C LEU A 36 10.40 2.84 22.90
N ASP A 37 9.29 3.02 22.19
CA ASP A 37 7.97 2.51 22.61
C ASP A 37 7.91 0.99 22.55
N ASN A 38 8.46 0.38 21.50
CA ASN A 38 8.57 -1.07 21.37
C ASN A 38 9.48 -1.65 22.47
N ALA A 39 10.62 -1.01 22.71
CA ALA A 39 11.54 -1.37 23.78
C ALA A 39 10.84 -1.36 25.15
N LYS A 40 10.14 -0.28 25.46
CA LYS A 40 9.38 -0.12 26.70
C LYS A 40 8.37 -1.24 26.89
N GLU A 41 7.53 -1.50 25.88
CA GLU A 41 6.52 -2.56 25.93
C GLU A 41 7.14 -3.93 26.22
N LEU A 42 8.22 -4.30 25.52
CA LEU A 42 8.88 -5.59 25.73
C LEU A 42 9.56 -5.69 27.10
N LEU A 43 10.23 -4.65 27.55
CA LEU A 43 10.88 -4.61 28.86
C LEU A 43 9.85 -4.69 29.99
N GLU A 44 8.74 -3.93 29.94
CA GLU A 44 7.67 -3.96 30.94
C GLU A 44 6.96 -5.32 30.97
N ARG A 45 6.64 -5.88 29.78
CA ARG A 45 6.00 -7.19 29.62
C ARG A 45 6.83 -8.32 30.26
N ASN A 46 8.16 -8.24 30.15
CA ASN A 46 9.09 -9.28 30.61
C ASN A 46 9.75 -8.97 31.96
N LEU A 47 9.50 -7.82 32.59
CA LEU A 47 10.22 -7.35 33.78
C LEU A 47 10.19 -8.34 34.97
N ASN A 48 9.11 -9.09 35.10
CA ASN A 48 8.94 -10.06 36.18
C ASN A 48 9.16 -11.52 35.76
N ALA A 49 9.62 -11.77 34.54
CA ALA A 49 9.95 -13.11 34.10
C ALA A 49 11.20 -13.63 34.85
N PRO A 50 11.24 -14.94 35.23
CA PRO A 50 12.32 -15.49 36.02
C PRO A 50 13.71 -15.37 35.40
N SER A 51 13.79 -15.26 34.09
CA SER A 51 15.04 -15.15 33.32
C SER A 51 15.49 -13.70 33.06
N THR A 52 14.73 -12.71 33.51
CA THR A 52 15.04 -11.28 33.31
C THR A 52 16.04 -10.80 34.38
N ASP A 53 17.12 -10.19 33.93
CA ASP A 53 17.92 -9.32 34.80
C ASP A 53 17.15 -8.05 35.06
N LYS A 54 16.53 -7.97 36.25
CA LYS A 54 15.69 -6.84 36.65
C LYS A 54 16.46 -5.53 36.73
N ALA A 55 17.71 -5.57 37.19
CA ALA A 55 18.52 -4.37 37.31
C ALA A 55 18.90 -3.80 35.95
N GLU A 56 19.23 -4.67 35.00
CA GLU A 56 19.49 -4.28 33.60
C GLU A 56 18.22 -3.77 32.92
N ALA A 57 17.10 -4.49 33.01
CA ALA A 57 15.83 -4.07 32.40
C ALA A 57 15.35 -2.71 32.95
N LEU A 58 15.49 -2.47 34.25
CA LEU A 58 15.14 -1.21 34.88
C LEU A 58 16.08 -0.06 34.48
N TYR A 59 17.36 -0.36 34.22
CA TYR A 59 18.27 0.63 33.64
C TYR A 59 17.75 1.13 32.29
N TYR A 60 17.42 0.23 31.36
CA TYR A 60 16.91 0.63 30.03
C TYR A 60 15.53 1.30 30.11
N LEU A 61 14.63 0.87 30.99
CA LEU A 61 13.37 1.59 31.26
C LEU A 61 13.61 3.01 31.82
N GLY A 62 14.66 3.18 32.63
CA GLY A 62 15.11 4.48 33.10
C GLY A 62 15.65 5.36 31.97
N GLN A 63 16.47 4.80 31.08
CA GLN A 63 16.98 5.51 29.91
C GLN A 63 15.85 5.93 28.95
N ILE A 64 14.90 5.04 28.67
CA ILE A 64 13.71 5.36 27.86
C ILE A 64 12.96 6.54 28.48
N ALA A 65 12.75 6.53 29.79
CA ALA A 65 12.08 7.64 30.48
C ALA A 65 12.86 8.96 30.38
N LEU A 66 14.20 8.92 30.41
CA LEU A 66 15.05 10.11 30.18
C LEU A 66 14.93 10.67 28.77
N HIS A 67 14.94 9.81 27.75
CA HIS A 67 14.74 10.21 26.36
C HIS A 67 13.34 10.81 26.15
N GLN A 68 12.33 10.29 26.85
CA GLN A 68 10.96 10.85 26.85
C GLN A 68 10.81 12.12 27.71
N GLY A 69 11.87 12.60 28.33
CA GLY A 69 11.86 13.80 29.19
C GLY A 69 11.26 13.57 30.58
N ASN A 70 10.90 12.33 30.96
CA ASN A 70 10.31 12.01 32.26
C ASN A 70 11.38 11.65 33.29
N VAL A 71 12.05 12.70 33.81
CA VAL A 71 13.13 12.55 34.80
C VAL A 71 12.69 11.83 36.08
N ALA A 72 11.47 12.06 36.55
CA ALA A 72 10.95 11.43 37.77
C ALA A 72 10.79 9.91 37.60
N ALA A 73 10.25 9.46 36.44
CA ALA A 73 10.13 8.05 36.13
C ALA A 73 11.52 7.40 35.93
N ALA A 74 12.46 8.11 35.31
CA ALA A 74 13.84 7.65 35.14
C ALA A 74 14.52 7.41 36.50
N GLN A 75 14.46 8.38 37.40
CA GLN A 75 15.01 8.26 38.75
C GLN A 75 14.40 7.06 39.49
N ALA A 76 13.08 6.90 39.43
CA ALA A 76 12.39 5.79 40.09
C ALA A 76 12.81 4.42 39.52
N ASN A 77 13.04 4.31 38.21
CA ASN A 77 13.53 3.07 37.60
C ASN A 77 14.98 2.76 38.01
N PHE A 78 15.89 3.74 38.00
CA PHE A 78 17.27 3.54 38.45
C PHE A 78 17.35 3.16 39.94
N ASP A 79 16.54 3.79 40.78
CA ASP A 79 16.50 3.43 42.23
C ASP A 79 15.96 2.00 42.45
N LYS A 80 14.93 1.59 41.71
CA LYS A 80 14.46 0.21 41.70
C LYS A 80 15.51 -0.77 41.16
N GLY A 81 16.26 -0.39 40.12
CA GLY A 81 17.34 -1.16 39.57
C GLY A 81 18.47 -1.38 40.57
N MET A 82 18.86 -0.34 41.31
CA MET A 82 19.82 -0.44 42.41
C MET A 82 19.30 -1.29 43.59
N ALA A 83 17.99 -1.23 43.85
CA ALA A 83 17.38 -2.10 44.87
C ALA A 83 17.34 -3.58 44.45
N ALA A 84 17.20 -3.86 43.14
CA ALA A 84 17.23 -5.22 42.60
C ALA A 84 18.67 -5.81 42.61
N ASP A 85 19.67 -5.02 42.24
CA ASP A 85 21.09 -5.34 42.37
C ASP A 85 21.90 -4.06 42.63
N ALA A 86 22.36 -3.91 43.90
CA ALA A 86 23.18 -2.78 44.32
C ALA A 86 24.55 -2.70 43.65
N ASN A 87 25.03 -3.77 43.05
CA ASN A 87 26.32 -3.84 42.35
C ASN A 87 26.17 -3.62 40.83
N ASN A 88 24.97 -3.50 40.30
CA ASN A 88 24.76 -3.22 38.89
C ASN A 88 25.28 -1.81 38.55
N PRO A 89 26.35 -1.70 37.72
CA PRO A 89 26.99 -0.39 37.46
C PRO A 89 26.14 0.55 36.62
N TYR A 90 25.27 0.02 35.77
CA TYR A 90 24.54 0.79 34.78
C TYR A 90 23.51 1.73 35.43
N ASN A 91 22.85 1.32 36.52
CA ASN A 91 21.89 2.19 37.23
C ASN A 91 22.59 3.42 37.86
N TYR A 92 23.85 3.31 38.23
CA TYR A 92 24.68 4.46 38.66
C TYR A 92 24.99 5.39 37.48
N VAL A 93 25.23 4.86 36.27
CA VAL A 93 25.37 5.67 35.06
C VAL A 93 24.08 6.42 34.76
N GLY A 94 22.92 5.77 34.90
CA GLY A 94 21.61 6.43 34.75
C GLY A 94 21.41 7.60 35.73
N LYS A 95 21.79 7.43 37.01
CA LYS A 95 21.78 8.53 37.99
C LYS A 95 22.75 9.65 37.63
N ALA A 96 23.92 9.30 37.10
CA ALA A 96 24.89 10.29 36.62
C ALA A 96 24.32 11.06 35.42
N ALA A 97 23.61 10.41 34.49
CA ALA A 97 22.96 11.06 33.37
C ALA A 97 21.92 12.11 33.82
N ILE A 98 21.12 11.80 34.86
CA ILE A 98 20.19 12.77 35.48
C ILE A 98 20.99 13.96 36.08
N ALA A 99 22.06 13.71 36.81
CA ALA A 99 22.89 14.77 37.42
C ALA A 99 23.51 15.67 36.35
N LEU A 100 24.07 15.08 35.25
CA LEU A 100 24.61 15.83 34.11
C LEU A 100 23.56 16.73 33.46
N LYS A 101 22.36 16.20 33.24
CA LYS A 101 21.24 16.95 32.65
C LYS A 101 20.80 18.15 33.53
N ASN A 102 20.96 18.00 34.84
CA ASN A 102 20.68 19.06 35.83
C ASN A 102 21.87 20.01 36.05
N GLY A 103 23.01 19.82 35.36
CA GLY A 103 24.22 20.61 35.52
C GLY A 103 25.07 20.28 36.76
N ASP A 104 24.73 19.21 37.50
CA ASP A 104 25.50 18.73 38.65
C ASP A 104 26.62 17.77 38.20
N ALA A 105 27.69 18.36 37.66
CA ALA A 105 28.85 17.61 37.20
C ALA A 105 29.57 16.85 38.35
N LYS A 106 29.54 17.40 39.58
CA LYS A 106 30.16 16.77 40.73
C LYS A 106 29.39 15.52 41.18
N GLY A 107 28.06 15.64 41.34
CA GLY A 107 27.20 14.51 41.66
C GLY A 107 27.28 13.41 40.60
N ALA A 108 27.35 13.78 39.31
CA ALA A 108 27.56 12.83 38.24
C ALA A 108 28.86 12.03 38.40
N GLU A 109 30.01 12.73 38.63
CA GLU A 109 31.29 12.06 38.76
C GLU A 109 31.33 11.12 39.98
N GLU A 110 30.65 11.45 41.09
CA GLU A 110 30.51 10.54 42.24
C GLU A 110 29.80 9.23 41.86
N GLN A 111 28.71 9.32 41.10
CA GLN A 111 27.99 8.12 40.61
C GLN A 111 28.82 7.32 39.61
N LEU A 112 29.55 7.97 38.70
CA LEU A 112 30.40 7.28 37.72
C LEU A 112 31.59 6.60 38.36
N LYS A 113 32.13 7.16 39.45
CA LYS A 113 33.15 6.46 40.26
C LYS A 113 32.62 5.18 40.90
N LEU A 114 31.39 5.20 41.39
CA LEU A 114 30.73 4.01 41.93
C LEU A 114 30.50 2.97 40.81
N ALA A 115 30.02 3.35 39.67
CA ALA A 115 29.84 2.46 38.52
C ALA A 115 31.14 1.77 38.15
N ARG A 116 32.24 2.51 37.98
CA ARG A 116 33.56 1.98 37.67
C ARG A 116 34.17 1.10 38.80
N LYS A 117 33.74 1.31 40.05
CA LYS A 117 34.16 0.46 41.16
C LYS A 117 33.55 -0.95 41.06
N PHE A 118 32.27 -1.04 40.66
CA PHE A 118 31.58 -2.32 40.53
C PHE A 118 32.02 -3.11 39.28
N LYS A 119 32.38 -2.43 38.20
CA LYS A 119 32.82 -3.07 36.96
C LYS A 119 34.05 -2.35 36.39
N LYS A 120 35.21 -2.85 36.75
CA LYS A 120 36.51 -2.23 36.35
C LYS A 120 36.88 -2.67 34.93
N ASN A 121 37.45 -1.72 34.18
CA ASN A 121 38.00 -1.97 32.83
C ASN A 121 37.00 -2.64 31.89
N ASP A 122 35.74 -2.27 31.98
CA ASP A 122 34.68 -2.77 31.12
C ASP A 122 34.42 -1.82 29.97
N PRO A 123 34.63 -2.24 28.72
CA PRO A 123 34.42 -1.39 27.55
C PRO A 123 32.99 -0.92 27.42
N LYS A 124 31.99 -1.80 27.63
CA LYS A 124 30.57 -1.47 27.51
C LYS A 124 30.14 -0.42 28.53
N LEU A 125 30.62 -0.54 29.79
CA LEU A 125 30.35 0.47 30.80
C LEU A 125 30.91 1.86 30.39
N GLU A 126 32.13 1.92 29.86
CA GLU A 126 32.71 3.18 29.39
C GLU A 126 31.90 3.79 28.22
N MET A 127 31.38 2.96 27.34
CA MET A 127 30.53 3.45 26.26
C MET A 127 29.18 3.96 26.77
N GLU A 128 28.54 3.32 27.75
CA GLU A 128 27.33 3.85 28.40
C GLU A 128 27.61 5.19 29.12
N ILE A 129 28.80 5.34 29.72
CA ILE A 129 29.25 6.61 30.31
C ILE A 129 29.47 7.67 29.21
N ALA A 130 30.05 7.29 28.06
CA ALA A 130 30.22 8.18 26.94
C ALA A 130 28.87 8.70 26.41
N ARG A 131 27.86 7.81 26.28
CA ARG A 131 26.49 8.17 25.90
C ARG A 131 25.88 9.16 26.89
N ALA A 132 26.02 8.93 28.20
CA ALA A 132 25.50 9.83 29.22
C ALA A 132 26.10 11.25 29.12
N TYR A 133 27.40 11.37 28.82
CA TYR A 133 28.05 12.67 28.56
C TYR A 133 27.56 13.29 27.23
N TYR A 134 27.42 12.50 26.19
CA TYR A 134 27.01 12.94 24.88
C TYR A 134 25.58 13.50 24.91
N ASP A 135 24.65 12.78 25.52
CA ASP A 135 23.24 13.18 25.68
C ASP A 135 23.08 14.44 26.54
N ALA A 136 23.98 14.64 27.50
CA ALA A 136 23.96 15.85 28.31
C ALA A 136 24.44 17.08 27.53
N ASN A 137 25.61 17.01 26.92
CA ASN A 137 26.16 18.05 26.03
C ASN A 137 27.48 17.59 25.39
N PRO A 138 27.50 17.19 24.11
CA PRO A 138 28.69 16.63 23.46
C PRO A 138 29.85 17.62 23.36
N THR A 139 29.58 18.93 23.25
CA THR A 139 30.60 19.96 23.18
C THR A 139 31.27 20.18 24.55
N THR A 140 30.46 20.33 25.59
CA THR A 140 30.93 20.54 26.96
C THR A 140 31.77 19.36 27.46
N TYR A 141 31.36 18.16 27.16
CA TYR A 141 31.96 16.92 27.66
C TYR A 141 32.84 16.20 26.63
N ALA A 142 33.28 16.86 25.56
CA ALA A 142 34.07 16.26 24.48
C ALA A 142 35.29 15.48 24.98
N LYS A 143 36.06 16.05 25.94
CA LYS A 143 37.24 15.39 26.52
C LYS A 143 36.90 14.12 27.32
N GLN A 144 35.78 14.13 28.03
CA GLN A 144 35.30 12.96 28.79
C GLN A 144 34.86 11.86 27.86
N ILE A 145 34.11 12.18 26.79
CA ILE A 145 33.69 11.27 25.75
C ILE A 145 34.90 10.63 25.08
N GLU A 146 35.84 11.42 24.60
CA GLU A 146 37.10 10.92 23.99
C GLU A 146 37.86 9.97 24.92
N LYS A 147 37.95 10.31 26.22
CA LYS A 147 38.58 9.46 27.23
C LYS A 147 37.84 8.12 27.38
N CYS A 148 36.52 8.12 27.39
CA CYS A 148 35.73 6.89 27.48
C CYS A 148 35.98 5.97 26.28
N ILE A 149 35.93 6.51 25.06
CA ILE A 149 36.21 5.77 23.82
C ILE A 149 37.63 5.19 23.85
N LYS A 150 38.62 5.99 24.24
CA LYS A 150 40.00 5.54 24.34
C LYS A 150 40.17 4.43 25.38
N ASN A 151 39.49 4.50 26.52
CA ASN A 151 39.51 3.46 27.54
C ASN A 151 38.87 2.18 27.03
N ALA A 152 37.69 2.26 26.41
CA ALA A 152 37.00 1.11 25.86
C ALA A 152 37.87 0.35 24.85
N ARG A 153 38.45 1.05 23.87
CA ARG A 153 39.34 0.48 22.84
C ARG A 153 40.65 -0.05 23.42
N LYS A 154 41.15 0.56 24.49
CA LYS A 154 42.34 0.04 25.20
C LYS A 154 42.07 -1.27 25.86
N TRP A 155 40.89 -1.48 26.43
CA TRP A 155 40.56 -2.71 27.15
C TRP A 155 40.04 -3.81 26.22
N ASN A 156 39.33 -3.45 25.16
CA ASN A 156 38.96 -4.35 24.11
C ASN A 156 38.84 -3.59 22.76
N ALA A 157 39.86 -3.78 21.92
CA ALA A 157 39.88 -3.14 20.59
C ALA A 157 38.82 -3.73 19.62
N ASP A 158 38.32 -4.92 19.93
CA ASP A 158 37.32 -5.63 19.13
C ASP A 158 35.89 -5.47 19.68
N ASP A 159 35.69 -4.61 20.70
CA ASP A 159 34.34 -4.29 21.18
C ASP A 159 33.61 -3.39 20.17
N PRO A 160 32.47 -3.82 19.58
CA PRO A 160 31.76 -3.09 18.55
C PRO A 160 31.15 -1.77 19.05
N ASP A 161 30.81 -1.67 20.36
CA ASP A 161 30.07 -0.54 20.90
C ASP A 161 30.79 0.81 20.69
N SER A 162 32.15 0.83 20.71
CA SER A 162 32.91 2.04 20.46
C SER A 162 32.86 2.52 19.01
N TYR A 163 32.73 1.59 18.06
CA TYR A 163 32.57 1.90 16.64
C TYR A 163 31.13 2.35 16.36
N ILE A 164 30.13 1.68 16.95
CA ILE A 164 28.73 2.06 16.84
C ILE A 164 28.52 3.50 17.32
N PHE A 165 29.07 3.84 18.52
CA PHE A 165 28.97 5.19 19.04
C PHE A 165 29.63 6.24 18.13
N GLU A 166 30.79 5.95 17.55
CA GLU A 166 31.44 6.85 16.58
C GLU A 166 30.61 7.00 15.31
N ALA A 167 30.01 5.91 14.80
CA ALA A 167 29.12 5.92 13.65
C ALA A 167 27.84 6.74 13.92
N ASP A 168 27.23 6.57 15.11
CA ASP A 168 26.09 7.38 15.56
C ASP A 168 26.40 8.87 15.51
N THR A 169 27.58 9.28 16.01
CA THR A 169 27.99 10.70 15.97
C THR A 169 28.17 11.25 14.54
N LYS A 170 28.55 10.40 13.59
CA LYS A 170 28.61 10.76 12.17
C LYS A 170 27.22 10.85 11.55
N ALA A 171 26.33 9.93 11.89
CA ALA A 171 24.94 9.93 11.43
C ALA A 171 24.20 11.19 11.92
N ASP A 172 24.40 11.62 13.17
CA ASP A 172 23.85 12.86 13.73
C ASP A 172 24.30 14.11 12.94
N LEU A 173 25.51 14.07 12.40
CA LEU A 173 26.05 15.12 11.52
C LEU A 173 25.63 14.97 10.05
N ARG A 174 24.77 13.98 9.74
CA ARG A 174 24.33 13.61 8.38
C ARG A 174 25.47 13.20 7.44
N ASP A 175 26.56 12.71 8.01
CA ASP A 175 27.71 12.17 7.27
C ASP A 175 27.48 10.66 7.01
N TRP A 176 26.46 10.36 6.19
CA TRP A 176 25.92 9.01 6.00
C TRP A 176 26.96 8.00 5.51
N GLY A 177 27.83 8.43 4.60
CA GLY A 177 28.86 7.55 4.03
C GLY A 177 29.90 7.14 5.05
N ASN A 178 30.42 8.07 5.84
CA ASN A 178 31.38 7.77 6.91
C ASN A 178 30.72 6.98 8.03
N ALA A 179 29.47 7.32 8.42
CA ALA A 179 28.71 6.55 9.40
C ALA A 179 28.58 5.08 8.97
N ALA A 180 28.17 4.83 7.72
CA ALA A 180 28.04 3.49 7.16
C ALA A 180 29.35 2.71 7.23
N GLY A 181 30.46 3.30 6.76
CA GLY A 181 31.77 2.64 6.83
C GLY A 181 32.23 2.31 8.25
N ILE A 182 31.85 3.12 9.27
CA ILE A 182 32.19 2.83 10.67
C ILE A 182 31.25 1.75 11.25
N TYR A 183 29.96 1.70 10.87
CA TYR A 183 29.10 0.57 11.24
C TYR A 183 29.61 -0.75 10.64
N GLU A 184 30.18 -0.73 9.41
CA GLU A 184 30.83 -1.91 8.82
C GLU A 184 31.98 -2.42 9.70
N LEU A 185 32.81 -1.52 10.23
CA LEU A 185 33.86 -1.91 11.18
C LEU A 185 33.26 -2.53 12.45
N ALA A 186 32.09 -2.07 12.91
CA ALA A 186 31.45 -2.64 14.09
C ALA A 186 30.94 -4.06 13.86
N PHE A 187 30.30 -4.36 12.72
CA PHE A 187 29.87 -5.73 12.47
C PHE A 187 30.99 -6.65 11.95
N ASP A 188 32.10 -6.12 11.48
CA ASP A 188 33.33 -6.92 11.29
C ASP A 188 33.89 -7.44 12.62
N LYS A 189 33.71 -6.65 13.71
CA LYS A 189 34.13 -7.08 15.06
C LYS A 189 33.15 -8.07 15.70
N ASP A 190 31.86 -7.88 15.48
CA ASP A 190 30.79 -8.77 15.91
C ASP A 190 29.80 -9.01 14.77
N PRO A 191 29.97 -10.09 13.98
CA PRO A 191 29.09 -10.39 12.85
C PRO A 191 27.63 -10.69 13.20
N ASN A 192 27.30 -10.82 14.48
CA ASN A 192 25.92 -11.01 14.95
C ASN A 192 25.34 -9.76 15.61
N ASN A 193 26.02 -8.62 15.52
CA ASN A 193 25.62 -7.39 16.19
C ASN A 193 24.41 -6.75 15.53
N ILE A 194 23.22 -6.98 16.09
CA ILE A 194 21.94 -6.49 15.57
C ILE A 194 21.93 -4.95 15.49
N GLU A 195 22.45 -4.27 16.53
CA GLU A 195 22.47 -2.81 16.59
C GLU A 195 23.23 -2.21 15.40
N ALA A 196 24.45 -2.70 15.12
CA ALA A 196 25.28 -2.18 14.04
C ALA A 196 24.62 -2.34 12.66
N TYR A 197 24.09 -3.53 12.36
CA TYR A 197 23.45 -3.81 11.06
C TYR A 197 22.17 -3.00 10.87
N VAL A 198 21.30 -2.91 11.89
CA VAL A 198 20.04 -2.18 11.77
C VAL A 198 20.30 -0.68 11.66
N LYS A 199 21.22 -0.13 12.45
CA LYS A 199 21.62 1.28 12.34
C LYS A 199 22.29 1.59 11.00
N TYR A 200 23.15 0.71 10.50
CA TYR A 200 23.68 0.81 9.14
C TYR A 200 22.57 0.91 8.11
N ALA A 201 21.63 -0.04 8.14
CA ALA A 201 20.55 -0.09 7.18
C ALA A 201 19.69 1.18 7.25
N ASN A 202 19.32 1.65 8.44
CA ASN A 202 18.52 2.86 8.61
C ASN A 202 19.25 4.14 8.15
N THR A 203 20.57 4.19 8.34
CA THR A 203 21.41 5.34 7.97
C THR A 203 21.68 5.37 6.47
N TYR A 204 21.94 4.23 5.85
CA TYR A 204 22.46 4.14 4.49
C TYR A 204 21.41 3.80 3.43
N PHE A 205 20.19 3.42 3.83
CA PHE A 205 19.13 3.03 2.90
C PHE A 205 18.83 4.10 1.84
N ASN A 206 18.74 5.37 2.23
CA ASN A 206 18.48 6.45 1.28
C ASN A 206 19.65 6.72 0.30
N VAL A 207 20.84 6.17 0.57
CA VAL A 207 22.03 6.29 -0.28
C VAL A 207 22.16 5.08 -1.20
N ASN A 208 21.99 3.89 -0.64
CA ASN A 208 22.08 2.62 -1.36
C ASN A 208 21.10 1.59 -0.74
N PRO A 209 19.83 1.55 -1.21
CA PRO A 209 18.81 0.63 -0.69
C PRO A 209 19.21 -0.84 -0.82
N GLU A 210 19.78 -1.22 -1.97
CA GLU A 210 20.18 -2.61 -2.25
C GLU A 210 21.18 -3.12 -1.21
N MET A 211 22.23 -2.35 -0.95
CA MET A 211 23.27 -2.74 0.03
C MET A 211 22.71 -2.76 1.46
N ALA A 212 21.84 -1.84 1.82
CA ALA A 212 21.20 -1.81 3.13
C ALA A 212 20.34 -3.07 3.36
N ILE A 213 19.59 -3.48 2.33
CA ILE A 213 18.80 -4.72 2.36
C ILE A 213 19.70 -5.95 2.44
N GLU A 214 20.74 -6.03 1.59
CA GLU A 214 21.69 -7.14 1.59
C GLU A 214 22.31 -7.39 2.97
N ARG A 215 22.71 -6.32 3.66
CA ARG A 215 23.26 -6.44 5.04
C ARG A 215 22.22 -6.95 6.04
N LEU A 216 20.96 -6.55 5.93
CA LEU A 216 19.89 -7.10 6.79
C LEU A 216 19.56 -8.57 6.44
N GLU A 217 19.61 -8.96 5.17
CA GLU A 217 19.46 -10.36 4.73
C GLU A 217 20.59 -11.23 5.30
N GLU A 218 21.82 -10.73 5.24
CA GLU A 218 22.99 -11.39 5.84
C GLU A 218 22.78 -11.60 7.35
N LEU A 219 22.39 -10.55 8.07
CA LEU A 219 22.10 -10.64 9.49
C LEU A 219 20.95 -11.59 9.81
N GLN A 220 19.87 -11.56 9.02
CA GLN A 220 18.72 -12.46 9.16
C GLN A 220 19.15 -13.93 9.08
N GLY A 221 20.12 -14.25 8.23
CA GLY A 221 20.71 -15.59 8.14
C GLY A 221 21.44 -16.02 9.43
N LYS A 222 22.06 -15.06 10.14
CA LYS A 222 22.81 -15.31 11.38
C LYS A 222 21.91 -15.34 12.62
N VAL A 223 20.88 -14.49 12.66
CA VAL A 223 19.94 -14.35 13.79
C VAL A 223 18.47 -14.54 13.34
N PRO A 224 18.09 -15.71 12.81
CA PRO A 224 16.81 -15.93 12.14
C PRO A 224 15.59 -15.72 13.04
N ASN A 225 15.75 -15.76 14.35
CA ASN A 225 14.67 -15.65 15.33
C ASN A 225 14.52 -14.24 15.93
N SER A 226 15.33 -13.26 15.52
CA SER A 226 15.22 -11.88 16.01
C SER A 226 13.96 -11.23 15.44
N ALA A 227 13.02 -10.87 16.33
CA ALA A 227 11.80 -10.15 15.94
C ALA A 227 12.11 -8.79 15.31
N LEU A 228 13.11 -8.09 15.87
CA LEU A 228 13.57 -6.80 15.35
C LEU A 228 14.07 -6.93 13.91
N VAL A 229 14.98 -7.88 13.65
CA VAL A 229 15.57 -8.05 12.30
C VAL A 229 14.50 -8.47 11.28
N GLN A 230 13.59 -9.38 11.67
CA GLN A 230 12.48 -9.80 10.81
C GLN A 230 11.60 -8.61 10.41
N ARG A 231 11.30 -7.73 11.36
CA ARG A 231 10.49 -6.54 11.16
C ARG A 231 11.20 -5.48 10.32
N GLU A 232 12.43 -5.13 10.67
CA GLU A 232 13.19 -4.09 9.96
C GLU A 232 13.49 -4.49 8.50
N LEU A 233 13.84 -5.75 8.24
CA LEU A 233 14.04 -6.24 6.88
C LEU A 233 12.74 -6.15 6.05
N ALA A 234 11.60 -6.49 6.64
CA ALA A 234 10.32 -6.38 5.95
C ALA A 234 9.95 -4.92 5.62
N GLU A 235 10.21 -3.98 6.54
CA GLU A 235 9.99 -2.55 6.28
C GLU A 235 10.93 -2.03 5.18
N LYS A 236 12.21 -2.45 5.16
CA LYS A 236 13.13 -2.07 4.08
C LYS A 236 12.74 -2.64 2.71
N TYR A 237 12.22 -3.87 2.64
CA TYR A 237 11.62 -4.37 1.42
C TYR A 237 10.42 -3.52 0.96
N TYR A 238 9.57 -3.10 1.89
CA TYR A 238 8.43 -2.24 1.57
C TYR A 238 8.87 -0.87 1.05
N GLU A 239 9.83 -0.23 1.74
CA GLU A 239 10.40 1.07 1.35
C GLU A 239 11.05 1.03 -0.04
N ASP A 240 11.58 -0.13 -0.45
CA ASP A 240 12.16 -0.38 -1.79
C ASP A 240 11.14 -0.92 -2.82
N ASN A 241 9.84 -0.82 -2.53
CA ASN A 241 8.74 -1.30 -3.39
C ASN A 241 8.75 -2.82 -3.66
N LEU A 242 9.42 -3.62 -2.84
CA LEU A 242 9.45 -5.08 -2.92
C LEU A 242 8.29 -5.70 -2.11
N GLY A 243 7.05 -5.34 -2.43
CA GLY A 243 5.86 -5.67 -1.64
C GLY A 243 5.69 -7.16 -1.33
N ALA A 244 5.92 -8.05 -2.30
CA ALA A 244 5.83 -9.50 -2.09
C ALA A 244 6.84 -10.01 -1.05
N LYS A 245 8.10 -9.54 -1.10
CA LYS A 245 9.14 -9.87 -0.11
C LYS A 245 8.79 -9.28 1.25
N ALA A 246 8.29 -8.04 1.29
CA ALA A 246 7.85 -7.39 2.52
C ALA A 246 6.75 -8.20 3.23
N ALA A 247 5.72 -8.61 2.51
CA ALA A 247 4.62 -9.42 3.04
C ALA A 247 5.09 -10.78 3.53
N GLU A 248 5.96 -11.48 2.79
CA GLU A 248 6.53 -12.76 3.21
C GLU A 248 7.34 -12.62 4.50
N GLN A 249 8.23 -11.65 4.55
CA GLN A 249 9.12 -11.44 5.69
C GLN A 249 8.36 -10.98 6.94
N TYR A 250 7.39 -10.08 6.78
CA TYR A 250 6.54 -9.65 7.89
C TYR A 250 5.64 -10.79 8.41
N GLY A 251 5.24 -11.70 7.54
CA GLY A 251 4.55 -12.94 7.93
C GLY A 251 5.38 -13.87 8.81
N LYS A 252 6.72 -13.84 8.70
CA LYS A 252 7.64 -14.53 9.65
C LYS A 252 7.63 -13.81 10.99
N TYR A 253 7.72 -12.46 10.96
CA TYR A 253 7.67 -11.62 12.15
C TYR A 253 6.38 -11.79 12.96
N ILE A 254 5.21 -11.79 12.33
CA ILE A 254 3.91 -11.97 13.02
C ILE A 254 3.80 -13.33 13.74
N LYS A 255 4.53 -14.33 13.29
CA LYS A 255 4.62 -15.64 13.97
C LYS A 255 5.62 -15.67 15.10
N ASN A 256 6.45 -14.62 15.25
CA ASN A 256 7.43 -14.53 16.32
C ASN A 256 6.72 -14.24 17.66
N PRO A 257 7.03 -14.94 18.77
CA PRO A 257 6.38 -14.72 20.07
C PRO A 257 6.59 -13.30 20.63
N ASN A 258 7.60 -12.57 20.14
CA ASN A 258 7.92 -11.19 20.54
C ASN A 258 7.38 -10.13 19.56
N HIS A 259 6.50 -10.51 18.61
CA HIS A 259 5.81 -9.53 17.80
C HIS A 259 4.84 -8.68 18.65
N PHE A 260 4.47 -7.52 18.16
CA PHE A 260 3.48 -6.64 18.78
C PHE A 260 2.11 -6.86 18.14
N ALA A 261 1.07 -7.01 18.97
CA ALA A 261 -0.30 -7.25 18.47
C ALA A 261 -0.80 -6.12 17.55
N GLN A 262 -0.38 -4.88 17.80
CA GLN A 262 -0.72 -3.74 16.94
C GLN A 262 -0.12 -3.85 15.53
N ASP A 263 0.94 -4.60 15.35
CA ASP A 263 1.61 -4.78 14.06
C ASP A 263 0.83 -5.72 13.12
N GLU A 264 -0.19 -6.45 13.61
CA GLU A 264 -1.15 -7.16 12.75
C GLU A 264 -1.86 -6.20 11.77
N VAL A 265 -2.13 -4.96 12.21
CA VAL A 265 -2.71 -3.90 11.35
C VAL A 265 -1.75 -3.52 10.22
N ARG A 266 -0.45 -3.38 10.52
CA ARG A 266 0.59 -3.13 9.50
C ARG A 266 0.70 -4.29 8.53
N TYR A 267 0.58 -5.52 9.01
CA TYR A 267 0.65 -6.71 8.17
C TYR A 267 -0.48 -6.77 7.13
N VAL A 268 -1.71 -6.32 7.47
CA VAL A 268 -2.79 -6.17 6.49
C VAL A 268 -2.37 -5.30 5.31
N GLN A 269 -1.73 -4.16 5.58
CA GLN A 269 -1.25 -3.26 4.54
C GLN A 269 -0.15 -3.91 3.68
N LEU A 270 0.82 -4.57 4.30
CA LEU A 270 1.91 -5.24 3.58
C LEU A 270 1.41 -6.40 2.72
N LEU A 271 0.42 -7.15 3.18
CA LEU A 271 -0.26 -8.17 2.37
C LEU A 271 -0.92 -7.55 1.14
N PHE A 272 -1.57 -6.39 1.29
CA PHE A 272 -2.17 -5.66 0.17
C PHE A 272 -1.10 -5.23 -0.85
N PHE A 273 -0.02 -4.59 -0.41
CA PHE A 273 1.08 -4.18 -1.28
C PHE A 273 1.85 -5.35 -1.88
N GLY A 274 1.81 -6.52 -1.24
CA GLY A 274 2.33 -7.78 -1.76
C GLY A 274 1.34 -8.53 -2.66
N GLU A 275 0.25 -7.89 -3.07
CA GLU A 275 -0.82 -8.44 -3.93
C GLU A 275 -1.52 -9.68 -3.36
N LYS A 276 -1.37 -9.92 -2.05
CA LYS A 276 -2.04 -11.01 -1.31
C LYS A 276 -3.41 -10.55 -0.82
N TYR A 277 -4.24 -10.10 -1.73
CA TYR A 277 -5.50 -9.41 -1.43
C TYR A 277 -6.47 -10.23 -0.59
N GLN A 278 -6.60 -11.55 -0.85
CA GLN A 278 -7.48 -12.40 -0.07
C GLN A 278 -6.99 -12.57 1.38
N GLU A 279 -5.67 -12.81 1.58
CA GLU A 279 -5.09 -12.91 2.92
C GLU A 279 -5.22 -11.59 3.69
N SER A 280 -5.01 -10.45 3.01
CA SER A 280 -5.20 -9.10 3.57
C SER A 280 -6.65 -8.86 4.00
N TYR A 281 -7.63 -9.24 3.16
CA TYR A 281 -9.05 -9.14 3.48
C TYR A 281 -9.45 -9.99 4.69
N ASP A 282 -8.98 -11.24 4.73
CA ASP A 282 -9.32 -12.18 5.81
C ASP A 282 -8.76 -11.71 7.15
N LEU A 283 -7.51 -11.23 7.16
CA LEU A 283 -6.89 -10.67 8.36
C LEU A 283 -7.59 -9.37 8.80
N ALA A 284 -7.86 -8.43 7.89
CA ALA A 284 -8.62 -7.22 8.18
C ALA A 284 -9.98 -7.53 8.79
N SER A 285 -10.70 -8.53 8.22
CA SER A 285 -12.01 -8.96 8.70
C SER A 285 -11.96 -9.59 10.09
N SER A 286 -10.88 -10.34 10.38
CA SER A 286 -10.62 -10.88 11.72
C SER A 286 -10.37 -9.76 12.73
N LEU A 287 -9.57 -8.74 12.36
CA LEU A 287 -9.25 -7.61 13.22
C LEU A 287 -10.47 -6.74 13.52
N VAL A 288 -11.32 -6.47 12.53
CA VAL A 288 -12.59 -5.73 12.75
C VAL A 288 -13.46 -6.41 13.82
N LYS A 289 -13.45 -7.76 13.89
CA LYS A 289 -14.20 -8.52 14.90
C LYS A 289 -13.55 -8.53 16.28
N LYS A 290 -12.23 -8.42 16.36
CA LYS A 290 -11.44 -8.48 17.61
C LYS A 290 -11.28 -7.12 18.28
N LEU A 291 -11.16 -6.05 17.50
CA LEU A 291 -10.92 -4.69 18.00
C LEU A 291 -12.20 -4.10 18.59
N ASN A 292 -12.01 -3.17 19.54
CA ASN A 292 -13.13 -2.37 20.02
C ASN A 292 -13.70 -1.55 18.85
N PRO A 293 -15.01 -1.54 18.60
CA PRO A 293 -15.62 -0.77 17.52
C PRO A 293 -15.28 0.73 17.52
N ALA A 294 -14.93 1.29 18.67
CA ALA A 294 -14.50 2.69 18.81
C ALA A 294 -13.00 2.92 18.54
N ASP A 295 -12.23 1.86 18.33
CA ASP A 295 -10.79 1.98 17.98
C ASP A 295 -10.67 2.50 16.53
N GLU A 296 -9.85 3.54 16.35
CA GLU A 296 -9.61 4.13 15.03
C GLU A 296 -9.07 3.11 14.00
N LYS A 297 -8.38 2.05 14.47
CA LYS A 297 -7.88 0.98 13.62
C LYS A 297 -9.00 0.25 12.88
N VAL A 298 -10.22 0.20 13.45
CA VAL A 298 -11.39 -0.40 12.79
C VAL A 298 -11.73 0.35 11.50
N PHE A 299 -11.60 1.67 11.48
CA PHE A 299 -11.78 2.48 10.28
C PHE A 299 -10.79 2.07 9.18
N TYR A 300 -9.50 1.97 9.52
CA TYR A 300 -8.47 1.56 8.56
C TYR A 300 -8.65 0.11 8.09
N MET A 301 -9.09 -0.80 8.96
CA MET A 301 -9.37 -2.19 8.55
C MET A 301 -10.56 -2.29 7.61
N LYS A 302 -11.62 -1.49 7.81
CA LYS A 302 -12.75 -1.43 6.87
C LYS A 302 -12.36 -0.80 5.54
N ARG A 303 -11.48 0.21 5.53
CA ARG A 303 -10.86 0.73 4.30
C ARG A 303 -10.15 -0.39 3.53
N MET A 304 -9.34 -1.19 4.23
CA MET A 304 -8.64 -2.31 3.61
C MET A 304 -9.57 -3.42 3.12
N GLN A 305 -10.71 -3.66 3.78
CA GLN A 305 -11.73 -4.58 3.27
C GLN A 305 -12.26 -4.12 1.91
N LEU A 306 -12.61 -2.84 1.78
CA LEU A 306 -13.06 -2.27 0.49
C LEU A 306 -11.99 -2.42 -0.59
N TYR A 307 -10.76 -1.97 -0.31
CA TYR A 307 -9.67 -1.99 -1.28
C TYR A 307 -9.35 -3.42 -1.76
N ASN A 308 -9.28 -4.38 -0.85
CA ASN A 308 -9.02 -5.78 -1.21
C ASN A 308 -10.13 -6.39 -2.06
N LEU A 309 -11.39 -6.13 -1.74
CA LEU A 309 -12.53 -6.66 -2.50
C LEU A 309 -12.60 -6.07 -3.91
N VAL A 310 -12.22 -4.80 -4.09
CA VAL A 310 -12.10 -4.18 -5.41
C VAL A 310 -10.99 -4.84 -6.22
N GLN A 311 -9.80 -5.08 -5.62
CA GLN A 311 -8.70 -5.77 -6.31
C GLN A 311 -9.04 -7.22 -6.66
N LEU A 312 -9.92 -7.86 -5.88
CA LEU A 312 -10.44 -9.21 -6.14
C LEU A 312 -11.63 -9.23 -7.10
N GLU A 313 -12.07 -8.07 -7.60
CA GLU A 313 -13.25 -7.89 -8.47
C GLU A 313 -14.55 -8.48 -7.88
N LYS A 314 -14.64 -8.53 -6.54
CA LYS A 314 -15.83 -8.98 -5.81
C LYS A 314 -16.80 -7.81 -5.60
N TRP A 315 -17.41 -7.36 -6.70
CA TRP A 315 -18.12 -6.10 -6.77
C TRP A 315 -19.27 -5.95 -5.78
N PRO A 316 -20.22 -6.93 -5.62
CA PRO A 316 -21.31 -6.82 -4.66
C PRO A 316 -20.81 -6.72 -3.22
N GLU A 317 -19.82 -7.53 -2.86
CA GLU A 317 -19.19 -7.52 -1.53
C GLU A 317 -18.43 -6.21 -1.29
N ALA A 318 -17.75 -5.69 -2.32
CA ALA A 318 -17.03 -4.41 -2.26
C ALA A 318 -18.00 -3.23 -2.07
N ALA A 319 -19.16 -3.24 -2.73
CA ALA A 319 -20.20 -2.23 -2.54
C ALA A 319 -20.75 -2.23 -1.10
N GLU A 320 -21.01 -3.38 -0.50
CA GLU A 320 -21.45 -3.47 0.89
C GLU A 320 -20.33 -3.08 1.87
N ALA A 321 -19.07 -3.44 1.58
CA ALA A 321 -17.91 -3.00 2.37
C ALA A 321 -17.73 -1.48 2.31
N GLY A 322 -17.87 -0.86 1.15
CA GLY A 322 -17.83 0.60 0.97
C GLY A 322 -18.94 1.30 1.75
N LYS A 323 -20.17 0.80 1.68
CA LYS A 323 -21.29 1.30 2.46
C LYS A 323 -21.01 1.27 3.97
N THR A 324 -20.49 0.15 4.47
CA THR A 324 -20.11 0.03 5.89
C THR A 324 -18.92 0.91 6.26
N PHE A 325 -17.95 1.11 5.37
CA PHE A 325 -16.82 1.99 5.58
C PHE A 325 -17.24 3.45 5.73
N PHE A 326 -18.04 3.97 4.79
CA PHE A 326 -18.51 5.36 4.82
C PHE A 326 -19.57 5.65 5.89
N ALA A 327 -20.21 4.62 6.44
CA ALA A 327 -21.10 4.75 7.60
C ALA A 327 -20.36 4.94 8.94
N ASN A 328 -19.04 4.67 9.00
CA ASN A 328 -18.26 4.89 10.21
C ASN A 328 -17.85 6.36 10.36
N ALA A 329 -17.73 6.79 11.61
CA ALA A 329 -17.17 8.09 11.92
C ALA A 329 -15.70 8.16 11.46
N LEU A 330 -15.34 9.24 10.80
CA LEU A 330 -13.97 9.52 10.43
C LEU A 330 -13.14 9.79 11.69
N PRO A 331 -11.99 9.12 11.88
CA PRO A 331 -11.10 9.38 13.01
C PRO A 331 -10.67 10.85 13.04
N LYS A 332 -10.51 11.40 14.25
CA LYS A 332 -10.14 12.81 14.42
C LYS A 332 -8.81 13.12 13.72
N GLY A 333 -8.83 14.11 12.83
CA GLY A 333 -7.65 14.53 12.06
C GLY A 333 -7.38 13.71 10.80
N SER A 334 -8.19 12.68 10.52
CA SER A 334 -8.13 11.92 9.28
C SER A 334 -9.01 12.53 8.20
N THR A 335 -8.71 12.19 6.94
CA THR A 335 -9.50 12.56 5.76
C THR A 335 -9.78 11.32 4.91
N TYR A 336 -10.85 11.36 4.14
CA TYR A 336 -11.01 10.39 3.06
C TYR A 336 -10.01 10.68 1.96
N GLU A 337 -9.45 9.62 1.40
CA GLU A 337 -8.53 9.67 0.27
C GLU A 337 -9.31 9.58 -1.04
N VAL A 338 -8.70 10.05 -2.14
CA VAL A 338 -9.28 9.91 -3.48
C VAL A 338 -9.66 8.46 -3.74
N ARG A 339 -8.79 7.53 -3.36
CA ARG A 339 -9.00 6.09 -3.53
C ARG A 339 -10.22 5.55 -2.78
N ASP A 340 -10.53 6.08 -1.59
CA ASP A 340 -11.74 5.67 -0.87
C ASP A 340 -13.00 5.86 -1.73
N TYR A 341 -13.07 7.03 -2.36
CA TYR A 341 -14.20 7.37 -3.23
C TYR A 341 -14.19 6.62 -4.55
N THR A 342 -13.01 6.46 -5.18
CA THR A 342 -12.91 5.75 -6.47
C THR A 342 -13.19 4.27 -6.34
N ASP A 343 -12.60 3.59 -5.35
CA ASP A 343 -12.80 2.17 -5.14
C ASP A 343 -14.28 1.86 -4.81
N TYR A 344 -14.92 2.72 -4.00
CA TYR A 344 -16.35 2.54 -3.74
C TYR A 344 -17.22 2.87 -4.96
N GLY A 345 -16.88 3.91 -5.72
CA GLY A 345 -17.54 4.22 -6.99
C GLY A 345 -17.47 3.05 -7.97
N GLN A 346 -16.28 2.45 -8.15
CA GLN A 346 -16.10 1.26 -8.99
C GLN A 346 -16.93 0.07 -8.52
N ALA A 347 -16.95 -0.18 -7.21
CA ALA A 347 -17.75 -1.27 -6.65
C ALA A 347 -19.25 -1.08 -6.94
N LEU A 348 -19.76 0.14 -6.77
CA LEU A 348 -21.15 0.49 -7.08
C LEU A 348 -21.47 0.35 -8.57
N GLN A 349 -20.63 0.90 -9.44
CA GLN A 349 -20.82 0.84 -10.89
C GLN A 349 -20.87 -0.61 -11.39
N ASN A 350 -19.88 -1.43 -10.99
CA ASN A 350 -19.83 -2.82 -11.40
C ASN A 350 -20.89 -3.72 -10.71
N SER A 351 -21.57 -3.19 -9.69
CA SER A 351 -22.74 -3.81 -9.05
C SER A 351 -24.08 -3.32 -9.62
N GLY A 352 -24.06 -2.58 -10.74
CA GLY A 352 -25.26 -2.09 -11.42
C GLY A 352 -25.94 -0.91 -10.73
N GLN A 353 -25.17 -0.07 -10.01
CA GLN A 353 -25.63 1.12 -9.29
C GLN A 353 -24.92 2.40 -9.79
N PRO A 354 -24.99 2.73 -11.10
CA PRO A 354 -24.21 3.83 -11.69
C PRO A 354 -24.57 5.22 -11.13
N GLU A 355 -25.84 5.47 -10.80
CA GLU A 355 -26.26 6.77 -10.25
C GLU A 355 -25.68 7.02 -8.86
N GLU A 356 -25.47 5.96 -8.06
CA GLU A 356 -24.83 6.07 -6.77
C GLU A 356 -23.31 6.20 -6.91
N ALA A 357 -22.69 5.50 -7.88
CA ALA A 357 -21.27 5.60 -8.21
C ALA A 357 -20.85 7.02 -8.57
N ILE A 358 -21.65 7.71 -9.38
CA ILE A 358 -21.45 9.11 -9.80
C ILE A 358 -21.18 10.01 -8.58
N LYS A 359 -21.98 9.90 -7.51
CA LYS A 359 -21.83 10.73 -6.31
C LYS A 359 -20.45 10.59 -5.65
N TYR A 360 -19.87 9.41 -5.70
CA TYR A 360 -18.55 9.14 -5.11
C TYR A 360 -17.41 9.55 -6.05
N TYR A 361 -17.56 9.37 -7.36
CA TYR A 361 -16.60 9.88 -8.32
C TYR A 361 -16.55 11.41 -8.35
N GLU A 362 -17.70 12.10 -8.21
CA GLU A 362 -17.74 13.56 -8.08
C GLU A 362 -16.96 14.03 -6.84
N LYS A 363 -17.14 13.38 -5.68
CA LYS A 363 -16.35 13.66 -4.47
C LYS A 363 -14.84 13.41 -4.67
N ALA A 364 -14.50 12.35 -5.38
CA ALA A 364 -13.11 12.07 -5.72
C ALA A 364 -12.51 13.18 -6.61
N LEU A 365 -13.28 13.67 -7.58
CA LEU A 365 -12.87 14.73 -8.49
C LEU A 365 -12.79 16.10 -7.80
N GLU A 366 -13.59 16.37 -6.74
CA GLU A 366 -13.45 17.56 -5.90
C GLU A 366 -12.08 17.58 -5.21
N VAL A 367 -11.56 16.41 -4.77
CA VAL A 367 -10.25 16.28 -4.14
C VAL A 367 -9.11 16.38 -5.17
N ASN A 368 -9.30 15.81 -6.36
CA ASN A 368 -8.31 15.84 -7.45
C ASN A 368 -8.94 16.21 -8.81
N PRO A 369 -9.15 17.51 -9.09
CA PRO A 369 -9.91 17.98 -10.27
C PRO A 369 -9.26 17.69 -11.63
N LYS A 370 -7.99 17.34 -11.69
CA LYS A 370 -7.24 17.07 -12.92
C LYS A 370 -6.97 15.58 -13.14
N ASN A 371 -7.57 14.71 -12.36
CA ASN A 371 -7.40 13.28 -12.52
C ASN A 371 -8.17 12.79 -13.74
N ASP A 372 -7.46 12.48 -14.82
CA ASP A 372 -8.01 12.03 -16.10
C ASP A 372 -8.74 10.68 -15.99
N GLU A 373 -8.32 9.80 -15.11
CA GLU A 373 -8.98 8.52 -14.86
C GLU A 373 -10.35 8.71 -14.18
N LEU A 374 -10.44 9.62 -13.19
CA LEU A 374 -11.70 9.96 -12.56
C LEU A 374 -12.68 10.61 -13.55
N ILE A 375 -12.17 11.44 -14.46
CA ILE A 375 -13.00 12.04 -15.51
C ILE A 375 -13.57 10.95 -16.41
N ARG A 376 -12.80 9.91 -16.77
CA ARG A 376 -13.30 8.75 -17.53
C ARG A 376 -14.35 7.98 -16.73
N PHE A 377 -14.07 7.65 -15.47
CA PHE A 377 -15.03 6.92 -14.63
C PHE A 377 -16.38 7.66 -14.51
N LEU A 378 -16.33 8.97 -14.34
CA LEU A 378 -17.56 9.79 -14.34
C LEU A 378 -18.29 9.74 -15.68
N GLY A 379 -17.57 9.93 -16.78
CA GLY A 379 -18.16 9.88 -18.10
C GLY A 379 -18.81 8.52 -18.40
N ASP A 380 -18.13 7.42 -18.08
CA ASP A 380 -18.65 6.08 -18.26
C ASP A 380 -19.86 5.81 -17.35
N SER A 381 -19.80 6.23 -16.07
CA SER A 381 -20.93 6.07 -15.14
C SER A 381 -22.17 6.86 -15.58
N TYR A 382 -21.99 8.06 -16.14
CA TYR A 382 -23.10 8.81 -16.71
C TYR A 382 -23.67 8.13 -17.96
N ALA A 383 -22.81 7.50 -18.79
CA ALA A 383 -23.26 6.73 -19.94
C ALA A 383 -24.03 5.47 -19.55
N ASP A 384 -23.57 4.76 -18.51
CA ASP A 384 -24.25 3.58 -17.94
C ASP A 384 -25.61 3.93 -17.31
N ALA A 385 -25.77 5.20 -16.88
CA ALA A 385 -27.05 5.78 -16.43
C ALA A 385 -27.85 6.43 -17.57
N ASP A 386 -27.57 6.12 -18.84
CA ASP A 386 -28.20 6.67 -20.05
C ASP A 386 -28.12 8.20 -20.18
N ASN A 387 -27.25 8.88 -19.39
CA ASN A 387 -27.05 10.32 -19.47
C ASN A 387 -25.91 10.68 -20.41
N PHE A 388 -26.11 10.49 -21.70
CA PHE A 388 -25.09 10.73 -22.72
C PHE A 388 -24.64 12.19 -22.83
N VAL A 389 -25.46 13.17 -22.43
CA VAL A 389 -25.07 14.58 -22.39
C VAL A 389 -23.92 14.78 -21.40
N LYS A 390 -24.07 14.29 -20.17
CA LYS A 390 -23.04 14.38 -19.15
C LYS A 390 -21.80 13.54 -19.51
N ALA A 391 -22.00 12.33 -20.03
CA ALA A 391 -20.92 11.50 -20.51
C ALA A 391 -20.05 12.23 -21.55
N ALA A 392 -20.67 12.86 -22.55
CA ALA A 392 -19.97 13.63 -23.55
C ALA A 392 -19.27 14.88 -22.95
N GLU A 393 -19.89 15.59 -21.98
CA GLU A 393 -19.24 16.70 -21.27
C GLU A 393 -17.94 16.30 -20.58
N TYR A 394 -17.93 15.18 -19.85
CA TYR A 394 -16.71 14.70 -19.14
C TYR A 394 -15.64 14.26 -20.13
N TYR A 395 -15.98 13.51 -21.17
CA TYR A 395 -15.00 13.11 -22.19
C TYR A 395 -14.50 14.29 -23.04
N GLN A 396 -15.33 15.30 -23.25
CA GLN A 396 -14.91 16.54 -23.91
C GLN A 396 -13.84 17.28 -23.07
N ARG A 397 -13.95 17.27 -21.71
CA ARG A 397 -12.91 17.84 -20.83
C ARG A 397 -11.55 17.17 -21.00
N LEU A 398 -11.51 15.85 -21.30
CA LEU A 398 -10.24 15.17 -21.60
C LEU A 398 -9.61 15.72 -22.87
N VAL A 399 -10.42 15.96 -23.90
CA VAL A 399 -9.96 16.49 -25.18
C VAL A 399 -9.51 17.94 -25.05
N ASP A 400 -10.31 18.79 -24.39
CA ASP A 400 -10.01 20.21 -24.18
C ASP A 400 -8.77 20.41 -23.29
N GLY A 401 -8.50 19.48 -22.40
CA GLY A 401 -7.32 19.48 -21.50
C GLY A 401 -6.09 18.77 -22.06
N ASP A 402 -6.13 18.26 -23.29
CA ASP A 402 -5.06 17.43 -23.90
C ASP A 402 -4.65 16.21 -23.07
N MET A 403 -5.65 15.59 -22.38
CA MET A 403 -5.48 14.43 -21.49
C MET A 403 -6.05 13.14 -22.09
N PHE A 404 -6.48 13.16 -23.34
CA PHE A 404 -7.19 12.07 -24.00
C PHE A 404 -6.25 10.99 -24.58
N LYS A 405 -6.79 9.78 -24.68
CA LYS A 405 -6.22 8.66 -25.46
C LYS A 405 -7.09 8.42 -26.70
N SER A 406 -6.55 7.69 -27.68
CA SER A 406 -7.31 7.39 -28.91
C SER A 406 -8.67 6.75 -28.65
N ASN A 407 -8.76 5.90 -27.61
CA ASN A 407 -10.01 5.26 -27.21
C ASN A 407 -11.03 6.25 -26.63
N ASP A 408 -10.56 7.34 -26.02
CA ASP A 408 -11.45 8.38 -25.48
C ASP A 408 -12.18 9.13 -26.59
N LEU A 409 -11.52 9.36 -27.72
CA LEU A 409 -12.16 9.96 -28.91
C LEU A 409 -13.25 9.03 -29.49
N PHE A 410 -13.01 7.72 -29.49
CA PHE A 410 -14.02 6.74 -29.91
C PHE A 410 -15.23 6.76 -28.98
N ASN A 411 -15.00 6.75 -27.66
CA ASN A 411 -16.06 6.84 -26.67
C ASN A 411 -16.82 8.16 -26.78
N LEU A 412 -16.13 9.27 -26.93
CA LEU A 412 -16.74 10.58 -27.12
C LEU A 412 -17.62 10.63 -28.37
N SER A 413 -17.17 10.01 -29.48
CA SER A 413 -18.02 9.85 -30.67
C SER A 413 -19.29 9.05 -30.38
N ASN A 414 -19.19 7.95 -29.61
CA ASN A 414 -20.35 7.16 -29.21
C ASN A 414 -21.32 7.95 -28.34
N TYR A 415 -20.81 8.72 -27.37
CA TYR A 415 -21.63 9.50 -26.46
C TYR A 415 -22.35 10.65 -27.20
N TYR A 416 -21.67 11.34 -28.12
CA TYR A 416 -22.35 12.32 -28.99
C TYR A 416 -23.39 11.66 -29.91
N LEU A 417 -23.19 10.42 -30.36
CA LEU A 417 -24.21 9.69 -31.08
C LEU A 417 -25.43 9.38 -30.18
N GLY A 418 -25.19 9.02 -28.90
CA GLY A 418 -26.23 8.87 -27.89
C GLY A 418 -27.03 10.17 -27.68
N VAL A 419 -26.33 11.32 -27.53
CA VAL A 419 -26.96 12.65 -27.45
C VAL A 419 -27.85 12.92 -28.69
N ALA A 420 -27.37 12.59 -29.88
CA ALA A 420 -28.16 12.75 -31.11
C ALA A 420 -29.42 11.87 -31.11
N GLY A 421 -29.43 10.77 -30.38
CA GLY A 421 -30.56 9.85 -30.24
C GLY A 421 -31.56 10.22 -29.15
N ASP A 422 -31.27 11.19 -28.29
CA ASP A 422 -32.17 11.57 -27.19
C ASP A 422 -33.39 12.31 -27.73
N GLU A 423 -34.56 11.71 -27.57
CA GLU A 423 -35.83 12.26 -28.09
C GLU A 423 -36.22 13.58 -27.42
N ASN A 424 -35.74 13.86 -26.22
CA ASN A 424 -36.07 15.05 -25.44
C ASN A 424 -35.29 16.30 -25.88
N LEU A 425 -34.25 16.16 -26.72
CA LEU A 425 -33.43 17.27 -27.17
C LEU A 425 -33.95 17.88 -28.47
N ASP A 426 -33.72 19.18 -28.66
CA ASP A 426 -34.09 19.88 -29.87
C ASP A 426 -33.26 19.46 -31.10
N ALA A 427 -33.77 19.72 -32.29
CA ALA A 427 -33.18 19.31 -33.56
C ALA A 427 -31.78 19.92 -33.79
N ALA A 428 -31.52 21.14 -33.30
CA ALA A 428 -30.24 21.82 -33.48
C ALA A 428 -29.16 21.15 -32.61
N THR A 429 -29.49 20.85 -31.35
CA THR A 429 -28.63 20.11 -30.43
C THR A 429 -28.27 18.71 -30.96
N LYS A 430 -29.27 17.98 -31.50
CA LYS A 430 -29.06 16.67 -32.13
C LYS A 430 -28.15 16.75 -33.36
N ALA A 431 -28.32 17.75 -34.20
CA ALA A 431 -27.48 17.94 -35.39
C ALA A 431 -26.04 18.31 -35.04
N ASP A 432 -25.82 19.16 -34.02
CA ASP A 432 -24.51 19.50 -33.51
C ASP A 432 -23.80 18.25 -32.93
N ALA A 433 -24.50 17.48 -32.07
CA ALA A 433 -23.99 16.25 -31.51
C ALA A 433 -23.58 15.23 -32.60
N LEU A 434 -24.42 15.08 -33.64
CA LEU A 434 -24.11 14.20 -34.77
C LEU A 434 -22.88 14.67 -35.57
N SER A 435 -22.68 15.98 -35.68
CA SER A 435 -21.49 16.55 -36.31
C SER A 435 -20.22 16.32 -35.49
N LYS A 436 -20.32 16.47 -34.18
CA LYS A 436 -19.23 16.17 -33.24
C LYS A 436 -18.88 14.66 -33.21
N SER A 437 -19.91 13.80 -33.22
CA SER A 437 -19.72 12.35 -33.31
C SER A 437 -18.92 11.97 -34.56
N GLN A 438 -19.29 12.57 -35.72
CA GLN A 438 -18.53 12.35 -36.97
C GLN A 438 -17.11 12.88 -36.91
N LYS A 439 -16.92 14.10 -36.38
CA LYS A 439 -15.57 14.69 -36.23
C LYS A 439 -14.65 13.75 -35.49
N TYR A 440 -15.05 13.28 -34.32
CA TYR A 440 -14.17 12.46 -33.45
C TYR A 440 -13.92 11.07 -34.04
N ILE A 441 -14.92 10.42 -34.67
CA ILE A 441 -14.69 9.13 -35.30
C ILE A 441 -13.76 9.24 -36.52
N ASP A 442 -13.79 10.35 -37.25
CA ASP A 442 -12.87 10.59 -38.38
C ASP A 442 -11.44 10.86 -37.89
N GLU A 443 -11.27 11.47 -36.71
CA GLU A 443 -9.96 11.63 -36.08
C GLU A 443 -9.38 10.27 -35.67
N VAL A 444 -10.18 9.38 -35.06
CA VAL A 444 -9.75 8.03 -34.70
C VAL A 444 -9.43 7.19 -35.95
N ASP A 445 -10.21 7.30 -37.01
CA ASP A 445 -10.01 6.57 -38.25
C ASP A 445 -8.67 6.90 -38.94
N LYS A 446 -8.20 8.15 -38.81
CA LYS A 446 -6.86 8.54 -39.28
C LYS A 446 -5.75 7.87 -38.49
N LEU A 447 -5.98 7.57 -37.21
CA LEU A 447 -5.00 6.90 -36.34
C LEU A 447 -4.97 5.39 -36.55
N VAL A 448 -6.13 4.76 -36.82
CA VAL A 448 -6.29 3.30 -36.96
C VAL A 448 -7.21 2.98 -38.15
N PRO A 449 -6.73 3.20 -39.38
CA PRO A 449 -7.55 3.01 -40.60
C PRO A 449 -8.06 1.56 -40.74
N GLY A 450 -9.28 1.40 -41.20
CA GLY A 450 -9.86 0.09 -41.49
C GLY A 450 -10.19 -0.78 -40.26
N ASN A 451 -10.25 -0.17 -39.08
CA ASN A 451 -10.74 -0.84 -37.89
C ASN A 451 -12.27 -1.05 -38.00
N VAL A 452 -12.71 -2.31 -37.83
CA VAL A 452 -14.14 -2.70 -37.96
C VAL A 452 -15.06 -1.89 -37.05
N GLN A 453 -14.64 -1.60 -35.82
CA GLN A 453 -15.45 -0.83 -34.86
C GLN A 453 -15.64 0.62 -35.33
N ILE A 454 -14.59 1.23 -35.84
CA ILE A 454 -14.59 2.61 -36.35
C ILE A 454 -15.50 2.72 -37.59
N VAL A 455 -15.34 1.81 -38.56
CA VAL A 455 -16.14 1.80 -39.78
C VAL A 455 -17.61 1.52 -39.48
N ASN A 456 -17.90 0.61 -38.52
CA ASN A 456 -19.25 0.38 -38.05
C ASN A 456 -19.85 1.63 -37.38
N GLN A 457 -19.07 2.39 -36.60
CA GLN A 457 -19.54 3.64 -36.01
C GLN A 457 -19.84 4.68 -37.08
N LYS A 458 -19.02 4.84 -38.10
CA LYS A 458 -19.31 5.69 -39.27
C LYS A 458 -20.60 5.27 -39.97
N ALA A 459 -20.82 3.97 -40.13
CA ALA A 459 -22.06 3.46 -40.73
C ALA A 459 -23.30 3.78 -39.88
N LYS A 460 -23.18 3.67 -38.54
CA LYS A 460 -24.26 4.08 -37.62
C LYS A 460 -24.56 5.58 -37.71
N ILE A 461 -23.53 6.43 -37.72
CA ILE A 461 -23.70 7.88 -37.87
C ILE A 461 -24.39 8.21 -39.18
N ALA A 462 -23.98 7.57 -40.30
CA ALA A 462 -24.62 7.75 -41.59
C ALA A 462 -26.09 7.33 -41.56
N LYS A 463 -26.43 6.22 -40.89
CA LYS A 463 -27.81 5.77 -40.69
C LYS A 463 -28.63 6.74 -39.85
N PHE A 464 -28.02 7.29 -38.80
CA PHE A 464 -28.66 8.32 -37.96
C PHE A 464 -29.03 9.58 -38.80
N ARG A 465 -28.13 10.02 -39.67
CA ARG A 465 -28.38 11.14 -40.60
C ARG A 465 -29.50 10.83 -41.62
N GLU A 466 -29.58 9.58 -42.06
CA GLU A 466 -30.61 9.12 -42.98
C GLU A 466 -31.99 9.15 -42.33
N GLY A 467 -32.10 8.93 -41.03
CA GLY A 467 -33.35 8.83 -40.30
C GLY A 467 -34.21 7.64 -40.74
N ASP A 468 -35.53 7.79 -40.61
CA ASP A 468 -36.48 6.71 -40.92
C ASP A 468 -36.73 6.54 -42.43
N ASN A 469 -36.34 7.49 -43.24
CA ASN A 469 -36.62 7.52 -44.70
C ASN A 469 -35.93 6.40 -45.47
N ASN A 470 -34.87 5.82 -44.92
CA ASN A 470 -34.09 4.69 -45.48
C ASN A 470 -33.81 4.88 -46.99
N ASN A 471 -33.39 6.10 -47.35
CA ASN A 471 -33.21 6.53 -48.74
C ASN A 471 -31.90 6.05 -49.37
N GLY A 472 -31.02 5.43 -48.59
CA GLY A 472 -29.72 4.88 -49.01
C GLY A 472 -28.53 5.79 -48.73
N ALA A 473 -28.70 6.85 -47.95
CA ALA A 473 -27.57 7.73 -47.61
C ALA A 473 -26.45 6.98 -46.82
N ALA A 474 -26.79 5.96 -46.03
CA ALA A 474 -25.85 5.13 -45.32
C ALA A 474 -25.36 3.90 -46.12
N LEU A 475 -25.88 3.67 -47.33
CA LEU A 475 -25.62 2.47 -48.13
C LEU A 475 -24.11 2.23 -48.38
N ASN A 476 -23.38 3.28 -48.73
CA ASN A 476 -21.95 3.17 -49.01
C ASN A 476 -21.14 2.84 -47.75
N ALA A 477 -21.53 3.41 -46.61
CA ALA A 477 -20.84 3.10 -45.34
C ALA A 477 -21.05 1.64 -44.93
N TYR A 478 -22.23 1.07 -45.09
CA TYR A 478 -22.48 -0.34 -44.82
C TYR A 478 -21.83 -1.28 -45.84
N LYS A 479 -21.72 -0.87 -47.11
CA LYS A 479 -20.93 -1.62 -48.12
C LYS A 479 -19.46 -1.63 -47.80
N GLU A 480 -18.89 -0.50 -47.36
CA GLU A 480 -17.51 -0.42 -46.90
C GLU A 480 -17.26 -1.34 -45.67
N LEU A 481 -18.19 -1.32 -44.70
CA LEU A 481 -18.11 -2.24 -43.54
C LEU A 481 -18.11 -3.70 -44.00
N LEU A 482 -18.99 -4.10 -44.90
CA LEU A 482 -19.02 -5.47 -45.45
C LEU A 482 -17.70 -5.82 -46.17
N THR A 483 -17.15 -4.90 -46.95
CA THR A 483 -15.87 -5.11 -47.64
C THR A 483 -14.72 -5.40 -46.67
N ILE A 484 -14.65 -4.66 -45.56
CA ILE A 484 -13.65 -4.87 -44.50
C ILE A 484 -13.90 -6.20 -43.77
N LEU A 485 -15.15 -6.52 -43.48
CA LEU A 485 -15.51 -7.77 -42.81
C LEU A 485 -15.16 -9.01 -43.67
N GLU A 486 -15.40 -8.95 -45.00
CA GLU A 486 -15.08 -10.04 -45.92
C GLU A 486 -13.58 -10.33 -45.99
N ALA A 487 -12.73 -9.34 -45.70
CA ALA A 487 -11.28 -9.50 -45.65
C ALA A 487 -10.76 -10.14 -44.35
N LYS A 488 -11.62 -10.40 -43.36
CA LYS A 488 -11.23 -11.00 -42.08
C LYS A 488 -11.18 -12.53 -42.18
N GLU A 489 -10.12 -13.12 -41.60
CA GLU A 489 -9.91 -14.58 -41.60
C GLU A 489 -10.98 -15.32 -40.78
N ASN A 490 -11.27 -14.85 -39.57
CA ASN A 490 -12.29 -15.45 -38.70
C ASN A 490 -13.56 -14.60 -38.67
N LYS A 491 -14.49 -14.90 -39.59
CA LYS A 491 -15.75 -14.15 -39.71
C LYS A 491 -16.68 -14.30 -38.51
N ALA A 492 -16.57 -15.39 -37.77
CA ALA A 492 -17.41 -15.64 -36.60
C ALA A 492 -17.22 -14.59 -35.49
N ASP A 493 -16.01 -14.10 -35.30
CA ASP A 493 -15.70 -13.07 -34.31
C ASP A 493 -16.41 -11.73 -34.62
N TYR A 494 -16.80 -11.54 -35.87
CA TYR A 494 -17.44 -10.32 -36.35
C TYR A 494 -18.95 -10.52 -36.63
N ALA A 495 -19.54 -11.61 -36.21
CA ALA A 495 -20.93 -11.97 -36.50
C ALA A 495 -21.92 -10.83 -36.22
N ARG A 496 -21.73 -10.08 -35.13
CA ARG A 496 -22.62 -8.97 -34.78
C ARG A 496 -22.56 -7.81 -35.81
N TYR A 497 -21.40 -7.55 -36.42
CA TYR A 497 -21.26 -6.48 -37.42
C TYR A 497 -21.87 -6.89 -38.77
N TYR A 498 -21.75 -8.18 -39.14
CA TYR A 498 -22.46 -8.73 -40.28
C TYR A 498 -23.96 -8.61 -40.11
N LYS A 499 -24.50 -8.95 -38.92
CA LYS A 499 -25.94 -8.80 -38.63
C LYS A 499 -26.41 -7.35 -38.82
N TYR A 500 -25.68 -6.37 -38.32
CA TYR A 500 -26.03 -4.95 -38.51
C TYR A 500 -25.99 -4.52 -39.96
N ALA A 501 -24.95 -4.88 -40.71
CA ALA A 501 -24.80 -4.52 -42.10
C ALA A 501 -25.87 -5.17 -42.98
N TYR A 502 -26.10 -6.47 -42.81
CA TYR A 502 -27.13 -7.17 -43.61
C TYR A 502 -28.54 -6.75 -43.24
N ASN A 503 -28.85 -6.42 -42.01
CA ASN A 503 -30.12 -5.85 -41.61
C ASN A 503 -30.38 -4.52 -42.36
N TYR A 504 -29.41 -3.62 -42.35
CA TYR A 504 -29.55 -2.34 -43.08
C TYR A 504 -29.75 -2.59 -44.58
N MET A 505 -28.93 -3.42 -45.20
CA MET A 505 -29.01 -3.73 -46.62
C MET A 505 -30.37 -4.33 -47.01
N ALA A 506 -30.82 -5.31 -46.23
CA ALA A 506 -32.11 -5.95 -46.45
C ALA A 506 -33.29 -4.94 -46.35
N THR A 507 -33.28 -4.11 -45.29
CA THR A 507 -34.30 -3.09 -45.07
C THR A 507 -34.29 -2.04 -46.19
N TYR A 508 -33.11 -1.60 -46.62
CA TYR A 508 -33.00 -0.64 -47.73
C TYR A 508 -33.62 -1.19 -49.02
N TYR A 509 -33.24 -2.43 -49.46
CA TYR A 509 -33.79 -3.00 -50.69
C TYR A 509 -35.28 -3.32 -50.59
N PHE A 510 -35.74 -3.72 -49.38
CA PHE A 510 -37.17 -3.90 -49.14
C PHE A 510 -37.98 -2.62 -49.35
N ASN A 511 -37.50 -1.51 -48.78
CA ASN A 511 -38.16 -0.20 -48.91
C ASN A 511 -38.12 0.35 -50.36
N LYS A 512 -37.14 -0.08 -51.16
CA LYS A 512 -37.06 0.23 -52.59
C LYS A 512 -37.96 -0.67 -53.46
N GLY A 513 -38.66 -1.64 -52.88
CA GLY A 513 -39.52 -2.56 -53.59
C GLY A 513 -38.75 -3.75 -54.22
N ASP A 514 -37.41 -3.81 -54.08
CA ASP A 514 -36.60 -4.93 -54.56
C ASP A 514 -36.61 -6.08 -53.53
N LYS A 515 -37.72 -6.81 -53.55
CA LYS A 515 -37.91 -7.94 -52.64
C LYS A 515 -36.91 -9.09 -52.85
N ALA A 516 -36.40 -9.23 -54.07
CA ALA A 516 -35.44 -10.28 -54.38
C ALA A 516 -34.08 -10.01 -53.68
N ALA A 517 -33.55 -8.77 -53.84
CA ALA A 517 -32.35 -8.37 -53.17
C ALA A 517 -32.51 -8.32 -51.63
N ALA A 518 -33.66 -7.84 -51.13
CA ALA A 518 -33.97 -7.87 -49.71
C ALA A 518 -33.92 -9.26 -49.14
N LYS A 519 -34.56 -10.26 -49.80
CA LYS A 519 -34.58 -11.67 -49.40
C LYS A 519 -33.16 -12.28 -49.34
N GLU A 520 -32.27 -11.91 -50.28
CA GLU A 520 -30.87 -12.34 -50.25
C GLU A 520 -30.11 -11.85 -49.01
N TYR A 521 -30.25 -10.57 -48.69
CA TYR A 521 -29.57 -10.00 -47.51
C TYR A 521 -30.16 -10.51 -46.19
N TYR A 522 -31.47 -10.78 -46.10
CA TYR A 522 -32.06 -11.43 -44.92
C TYR A 522 -31.54 -12.86 -44.74
N LYS A 523 -31.33 -13.62 -45.84
CA LYS A 523 -30.71 -14.96 -45.76
C LYS A 523 -29.28 -14.87 -45.25
N LYS A 524 -28.49 -13.93 -45.74
CA LYS A 524 -27.11 -13.68 -45.24
C LYS A 524 -27.09 -13.28 -43.77
N TRP A 525 -28.07 -12.52 -43.30
CA TRP A 525 -28.23 -12.22 -41.89
C TRP A 525 -28.48 -13.51 -41.08
N LEU A 526 -29.35 -14.40 -41.56
CA LEU A 526 -29.62 -15.67 -40.88
C LEU A 526 -28.41 -16.61 -40.77
N GLU A 527 -27.41 -16.49 -41.65
CA GLU A 527 -26.13 -17.22 -41.52
C GLU A 527 -25.40 -16.87 -40.21
N TYR A 528 -25.57 -15.66 -39.72
CA TYR A 528 -24.95 -15.15 -38.47
C TYR A 528 -25.93 -15.09 -37.30
N ASP A 529 -27.21 -15.49 -37.51
CA ASP A 529 -28.27 -15.48 -36.50
C ASP A 529 -29.24 -16.64 -36.73
N PRO A 530 -28.74 -17.89 -36.74
CA PRO A 530 -29.53 -19.05 -37.19
C PRO A 530 -30.70 -19.40 -36.29
N GLU A 531 -30.66 -18.94 -35.02
CA GLU A 531 -31.74 -19.17 -34.05
C GLU A 531 -32.89 -18.14 -34.17
N ASN A 532 -32.81 -17.17 -35.07
CA ASN A 532 -33.81 -16.14 -35.25
C ASN A 532 -35.02 -16.65 -36.03
N THR A 533 -35.90 -17.33 -35.34
CA THR A 533 -37.08 -17.98 -35.90
C THR A 533 -38.10 -16.98 -36.52
N GLN A 534 -38.14 -15.74 -35.97
CA GLN A 534 -39.01 -14.68 -36.52
C GLN A 534 -38.52 -14.22 -37.88
N LEU A 535 -37.20 -13.94 -37.99
CA LEU A 535 -36.57 -13.55 -39.24
C LEU A 535 -36.71 -14.65 -40.29
N ARG A 536 -36.56 -15.92 -39.92
CA ARG A 536 -36.72 -17.09 -40.81
C ARG A 536 -38.13 -17.11 -41.41
N LYS A 537 -39.17 -17.02 -40.57
CA LYS A 537 -40.57 -16.97 -41.03
C LYS A 537 -40.82 -15.78 -41.94
N TYR A 538 -40.23 -14.62 -41.61
CA TYR A 538 -40.39 -13.42 -42.46
C TYR A 538 -39.74 -13.64 -43.84
N VAL A 539 -38.58 -14.24 -43.93
CA VAL A 539 -37.88 -14.52 -45.20
C VAL A 539 -38.61 -15.57 -46.03
N GLU A 540 -39.30 -16.55 -45.42
CA GLU A 540 -40.14 -17.53 -46.09
C GLU A 540 -41.37 -16.90 -46.73
N GLY A 541 -41.92 -15.84 -46.11
CA GLY A 541 -43.10 -15.10 -46.58
C GLY A 541 -42.84 -14.01 -47.61
N LEU A 542 -41.58 -13.60 -47.82
CA LEU A 542 -41.15 -12.68 -48.85
C LEU A 542 -41.06 -13.32 -50.22
#